data_c34b14347df75581d382d7ed8dc9ed0c
#
_entry.id   c34b14347df75581d382d7ed8dc9ed0c
#
_cell.length_a   1.000
_cell.length_b   1.000
_cell.length_c   1.000
_cell.angle_alpha   90.00
_cell.angle_beta   90.00
_cell.angle_gamma   90.00
#
_symmetry.space_group_name_H-M   'P 1'
#
loop_
_entity.id
_entity.type
_entity.pdbx_description
1 polymer ?
#
loop_
_entity_poly.entity_id
_entity_poly.type
_entity_poly.pdbx_seq_one_letter_code
_entity_poly.pdbx_strand_id
1 'polypeptide(L)'
;MLQQLDKEIVKRSDYIHARETRIDSIRRRLVDNIPPNRELELIMQLGDIYSSFNNDSALIYFTRGYDKAVEINDSVNAFRFRAKRATVLPLSGFIMDGINEFEAINSERLPKNELPFYYNCGRQMYSYVASFFDKYPEVDKYWSLRVKAQRDSLLKVLDSKTMTYDLNYGESLMEAGDFKKAKVVLLELLDHITPNSNLYARACHMLAMIAREKGDKNEETYYLAQSAIADIKGAVREVMSLQELGVEMSKTDNIDRAYEYLSAAITNAVECNATMRIVQSSAALPFIQKAHADQVNAWRHKIFMILNCFIIILIVLVIALIALRKQMVKQNQLKTKLQSANRVKEVYISQFLRLCSIYIDKLNQFCKIANRKISSGQVDDLYKITKSGKLVEEQSEEFYKLFDNAFLHIYPTFIDDVNALLKEKIVLKENELLNNDLRILAFMRLGLDDTNQVAIILNYSVNTIYTYRNKLRNRAYDRDNFEKNIMEIGDISE
;
A
#
# COMPACT_ATOMS: atom_id res chain seq x y z
N MET A 1 -11.51 -8.02 12.61
CA MET A 1 -10.15 -8.55 12.62
C MET A 1 -9.27 -7.93 11.52
N LEU A 2 -9.65 -7.96 10.23
CA LEU A 2 -8.84 -7.37 9.15
C LEU A 2 -8.50 -5.89 9.37
N GLN A 3 -9.46 -5.05 9.80
CA GLN A 3 -9.17 -3.64 10.14
C GLN A 3 -8.13 -3.47 11.26
N GLN A 4 -8.04 -4.43 12.17
CA GLN A 4 -7.00 -4.44 13.21
C GLN A 4 -5.65 -4.81 12.59
N LEU A 5 -5.62 -5.80 11.71
CA LEU A 5 -4.42 -6.18 10.98
C LEU A 5 -3.87 -5.00 10.14
N ASP A 6 -4.75 -4.30 9.40
CA ASP A 6 -4.38 -3.11 8.62
C ASP A 6 -3.66 -2.06 9.51
N LYS A 7 -4.19 -1.83 10.72
CA LYS A 7 -3.55 -0.91 11.70
C LYS A 7 -2.21 -1.39 12.20
N GLU A 8 -2.06 -2.69 12.44
CA GLU A 8 -0.80 -3.25 12.94
C GLU A 8 0.28 -3.31 11.84
N ILE A 9 -0.11 -3.49 10.56
CA ILE A 9 0.82 -3.38 9.42
C ILE A 9 1.43 -1.97 9.35
N VAL A 10 0.61 -0.93 9.55
CA VAL A 10 1.11 0.46 9.57
C VAL A 10 2.12 0.70 10.69
N LYS A 11 1.93 0.06 11.86
CA LYS A 11 2.82 0.17 13.04
C LYS A 11 4.04 -0.77 12.99
N ARG A 12 4.21 -1.53 11.91
CA ARG A 12 5.28 -2.53 11.80
C ARG A 12 6.67 -1.98 12.12
N SER A 13 6.96 -0.76 11.67
CA SER A 13 8.24 -0.09 11.93
C SER A 13 8.54 0.08 13.42
N ASP A 14 7.53 0.34 14.23
CA ASP A 14 7.71 0.55 15.67
C ASP A 14 8.12 -0.76 16.36
N TYR A 15 7.51 -1.88 15.97
CA TYR A 15 7.85 -3.21 16.49
C TYR A 15 9.25 -3.65 16.06
N ILE A 16 9.63 -3.37 14.82
CA ILE A 16 10.98 -3.62 14.30
C ILE A 16 12.00 -2.83 15.12
N HIS A 17 11.78 -1.55 15.33
CA HIS A 17 12.68 -0.70 16.11
C HIS A 17 12.83 -1.17 17.56
N ALA A 18 11.71 -1.59 18.19
CA ALA A 18 11.76 -2.17 19.53
C ALA A 18 12.60 -3.45 19.58
N ARG A 19 12.51 -4.31 18.56
CA ARG A 19 13.33 -5.52 18.45
C ARG A 19 14.80 -5.19 18.23
N GLU A 20 15.12 -4.24 17.38
CA GLU A 20 16.50 -3.77 17.14
C GLU A 20 17.11 -3.21 18.43
N THR A 21 16.37 -2.42 19.18
CA THR A 21 16.79 -1.91 20.50
C THR A 21 17.13 -3.06 21.46
N ARG A 22 16.31 -4.12 21.45
CA ARG A 22 16.57 -5.32 22.26
C ARG A 22 17.84 -6.05 21.80
N ILE A 23 18.03 -6.22 20.50
CA ILE A 23 19.23 -6.82 19.91
C ILE A 23 20.48 -6.02 20.35
N ASP A 24 20.45 -4.71 20.23
CA ASP A 24 21.56 -3.85 20.62
C ASP A 24 21.84 -3.90 22.12
N SER A 25 20.82 -4.03 22.95
CA SER A 25 20.98 -4.23 24.39
C SER A 25 21.75 -5.52 24.72
N ILE A 26 21.44 -6.62 24.01
CA ILE A 26 22.16 -7.89 24.20
C ILE A 26 23.58 -7.79 23.63
N ARG A 27 23.75 -7.19 22.44
CA ARG A 27 25.04 -7.01 21.77
C ARG A 27 26.03 -6.20 22.65
N ARG A 28 25.56 -5.13 23.32
CA ARG A 28 26.40 -4.34 24.23
C ARG A 28 26.89 -5.12 25.44
N ARG A 29 26.25 -6.23 25.80
CA ARG A 29 26.69 -7.13 26.91
C ARG A 29 27.73 -8.14 26.43
N LEU A 30 27.93 -8.29 25.13
CA LEU A 30 28.92 -9.14 24.51
C LEU A 30 30.25 -8.35 24.39
N VAL A 31 30.90 -8.11 25.53
CA VAL A 31 32.17 -7.38 25.64
C VAL A 31 33.35 -8.34 25.81
N ASP A 32 34.56 -7.83 25.65
CA ASP A 32 35.76 -8.62 25.85
C ASP A 32 35.88 -9.11 27.32
N ASN A 33 36.45 -10.28 27.51
CA ASN A 33 36.71 -10.90 28.81
C ASN A 33 35.48 -11.30 29.67
N ILE A 34 34.36 -11.63 29.04
CA ILE A 34 33.24 -12.28 29.75
C ILE A 34 33.48 -13.79 29.89
N PRO A 35 32.92 -14.44 30.96
CA PRO A 35 33.03 -15.89 31.10
C PRO A 35 32.48 -16.64 29.88
N PRO A 36 33.18 -17.69 29.37
CA PRO A 36 32.78 -18.39 28.16
C PRO A 36 31.34 -18.88 28.15
N ASN A 37 30.84 -19.40 29.26
CA ASN A 37 29.42 -19.84 29.34
C ASN A 37 28.45 -18.68 29.16
N ARG A 38 28.79 -17.49 29.68
CA ARG A 38 27.99 -16.30 29.53
C ARG A 38 28.05 -15.75 28.09
N GLU A 39 29.22 -15.85 27.47
CA GLU A 39 29.39 -15.52 26.04
C GLU A 39 28.49 -16.40 25.18
N LEU A 40 28.54 -17.72 25.35
CA LEU A 40 27.72 -18.67 24.61
C LEU A 40 26.21 -18.41 24.83
N GLU A 41 25.80 -18.09 26.06
CA GLU A 41 24.40 -17.74 26.33
C GLU A 41 23.94 -16.51 25.55
N LEU A 42 24.74 -15.43 25.53
CA LEU A 42 24.44 -14.21 24.83
C LEU A 42 24.43 -14.41 23.28
N ILE A 43 25.37 -15.19 22.78
CA ILE A 43 25.44 -15.57 21.37
C ILE A 43 24.20 -16.37 20.97
N MET A 44 23.77 -17.34 21.80
CA MET A 44 22.54 -18.10 21.57
C MET A 44 21.30 -17.20 21.54
N GLN A 45 21.18 -16.28 22.50
CA GLN A 45 20.09 -15.29 22.53
C GLN A 45 20.07 -14.43 21.29
N LEU A 46 21.21 -13.98 20.78
CA LEU A 46 21.32 -13.20 19.55
C LEU A 46 20.92 -14.04 18.35
N GLY A 47 21.44 -15.25 18.23
CA GLY A 47 21.05 -16.18 17.16
C GLY A 47 19.55 -16.46 17.15
N ASP A 48 18.95 -16.71 18.30
CA ASP A 48 17.51 -16.97 18.43
C ASP A 48 16.65 -15.75 18.06
N ILE A 49 17.06 -14.56 18.47
CA ILE A 49 16.36 -13.33 18.08
C ILE A 49 16.47 -13.10 16.56
N TYR A 50 17.63 -13.35 16.00
CA TYR A 50 17.83 -13.16 14.56
C TYR A 50 17.16 -14.23 13.69
N SER A 51 16.94 -15.45 14.18
CA SER A 51 16.42 -16.58 13.39
C SER A 51 15.02 -16.36 12.77
N SER A 52 14.28 -15.36 13.22
CA SER A 52 13.00 -14.95 12.61
C SER A 52 13.00 -13.48 12.15
N PHE A 53 14.18 -12.85 12.10
CA PHE A 53 14.36 -11.43 11.81
C PHE A 53 15.37 -11.17 10.68
N ASN A 54 16.52 -11.87 10.71
CA ASN A 54 17.54 -11.84 9.67
C ASN A 54 18.39 -13.13 9.73
N ASN A 55 18.19 -14.00 8.77
CA ASN A 55 18.77 -15.34 8.75
C ASN A 55 20.30 -15.32 8.67
N ASP A 56 20.89 -14.40 7.89
CA ASP A 56 22.37 -14.30 7.78
C ASP A 56 23.00 -13.98 9.12
N SER A 57 22.42 -13.01 9.85
CA SER A 57 22.87 -12.69 11.19
C SER A 57 22.71 -13.87 12.14
N ALA A 58 21.60 -14.62 12.05
CA ALA A 58 21.41 -15.82 12.86
C ALA A 58 22.50 -16.87 12.57
N LEU A 59 22.79 -17.15 11.30
CA LEU A 59 23.84 -18.07 10.88
C LEU A 59 25.21 -17.63 11.38
N ILE A 60 25.54 -16.35 11.32
CA ILE A 60 26.79 -15.79 11.84
C ILE A 60 26.91 -16.07 13.35
N TYR A 61 25.88 -15.76 14.15
CA TYR A 61 25.92 -15.97 15.57
C TYR A 61 25.93 -17.47 15.93
N PHE A 62 25.15 -18.31 15.26
CA PHE A 62 25.18 -19.74 15.54
C PHE A 62 26.52 -20.38 15.14
N THR A 63 27.16 -19.93 14.06
CA THR A 63 28.49 -20.40 13.67
C THR A 63 29.54 -19.95 14.70
N ARG A 64 29.56 -18.67 15.07
CA ARG A 64 30.44 -18.16 16.11
C ARG A 64 30.27 -18.92 17.43
N GLY A 65 29.03 -19.20 17.84
CA GLY A 65 28.76 -19.94 19.05
C GLY A 65 29.22 -21.41 18.96
N TYR A 66 29.04 -22.05 17.82
CA TYR A 66 29.53 -23.38 17.56
C TYR A 66 31.07 -23.45 17.68
N ASP A 67 31.77 -22.58 16.99
CA ASP A 67 33.23 -22.53 16.98
C ASP A 67 33.79 -22.28 18.42
N LYS A 68 33.16 -21.35 19.15
CA LYS A 68 33.53 -21.10 20.54
C LYS A 68 33.28 -22.27 21.46
N ALA A 69 32.13 -22.95 21.31
CA ALA A 69 31.83 -24.14 22.10
C ALA A 69 32.81 -25.30 21.83
N VAL A 70 33.24 -25.45 20.56
CA VAL A 70 34.29 -26.43 20.20
C VAL A 70 35.63 -26.03 20.79
N GLU A 71 36.01 -24.77 20.75
CA GLU A 71 37.26 -24.25 21.33
C GLU A 71 37.38 -24.58 22.81
N ILE A 72 36.28 -24.45 23.56
CA ILE A 72 36.28 -24.72 25.02
C ILE A 72 35.88 -26.14 25.39
N ASN A 73 35.74 -27.04 24.41
CA ASN A 73 35.29 -28.42 24.56
C ASN A 73 33.90 -28.57 25.19
N ASP A 74 33.00 -27.64 25.01
CA ASP A 74 31.61 -27.73 25.44
C ASP A 74 30.74 -28.44 24.36
N SER A 75 30.69 -29.75 24.47
CA SER A 75 29.98 -30.60 23.50
C SER A 75 28.46 -30.35 23.48
N VAL A 76 27.87 -29.92 24.60
CA VAL A 76 26.42 -29.65 24.70
C VAL A 76 26.09 -28.39 23.99
N ASN A 77 26.81 -27.29 24.20
CA ASN A 77 26.56 -26.05 23.48
C ASN A 77 26.96 -26.16 21.99
N ALA A 78 28.04 -26.89 21.67
CA ALA A 78 28.40 -27.19 20.27
C ALA A 78 27.23 -27.89 19.53
N PHE A 79 26.63 -28.90 20.15
CA PHE A 79 25.45 -29.55 19.64
C PHE A 79 24.28 -28.54 19.45
N ARG A 80 23.97 -27.76 20.49
CA ARG A 80 22.85 -26.81 20.46
C ARG A 80 23.00 -25.79 19.33
N PHE A 81 24.17 -25.19 19.16
CA PHE A 81 24.46 -24.25 18.07
C PHE A 81 24.36 -24.91 16.69
N ARG A 82 24.90 -26.12 16.55
CA ARG A 82 24.81 -26.90 15.32
C ARG A 82 23.37 -27.20 14.95
N ALA A 83 22.55 -27.65 15.91
CA ALA A 83 21.14 -27.93 15.68
C ALA A 83 20.35 -26.69 15.28
N LYS A 84 20.63 -25.54 15.93
CA LYS A 84 20.01 -24.24 15.56
C LYS A 84 20.42 -23.77 14.17
N ARG A 85 21.71 -23.88 13.83
CA ARG A 85 22.22 -23.54 12.49
C ARG A 85 21.52 -24.40 11.42
N ALA A 86 21.40 -25.70 11.66
CA ALA A 86 20.68 -26.62 10.80
C ALA A 86 19.21 -26.22 10.56
N THR A 87 18.55 -25.56 11.52
CA THR A 87 17.16 -25.09 11.32
C THR A 87 17.06 -23.83 10.44
N VAL A 88 18.09 -22.97 10.41
CA VAL A 88 18.07 -21.71 9.66
C VAL A 88 18.57 -21.90 8.22
N LEU A 89 19.49 -22.82 7.99
CA LEU A 89 20.07 -23.08 6.66
C LEU A 89 19.02 -23.31 5.55
N PRO A 90 17.97 -24.14 5.73
CA PRO A 90 16.95 -24.32 4.71
C PRO A 90 16.18 -23.04 4.38
N LEU A 91 15.92 -22.18 5.36
CA LEU A 91 15.25 -20.88 5.15
C LEU A 91 16.08 -19.96 4.26
N SER A 92 17.39 -20.01 4.39
CA SER A 92 18.36 -19.24 3.59
C SER A 92 18.64 -19.87 2.22
N GLY A 93 18.00 -21.01 1.89
CA GLY A 93 18.17 -21.73 0.61
C GLY A 93 19.21 -22.87 0.65
N PHE A 94 19.93 -23.04 1.74
CA PHE A 94 20.94 -24.09 1.92
C PHE A 94 20.32 -25.39 2.47
N ILE A 95 19.37 -25.95 1.70
CA ILE A 95 18.52 -27.07 2.16
C ILE A 95 19.36 -28.30 2.52
N MET A 96 20.24 -28.72 1.61
CA MET A 96 21.07 -29.92 1.81
C MET A 96 22.07 -29.74 2.93
N ASP A 97 22.65 -28.55 3.08
CA ASP A 97 23.57 -28.25 4.18
C ASP A 97 22.85 -28.35 5.52
N GLY A 98 21.61 -27.83 5.62
CA GLY A 98 20.81 -27.95 6.85
C GLY A 98 20.51 -29.41 7.20
N ILE A 99 20.14 -30.24 6.22
CA ILE A 99 19.88 -31.67 6.40
C ILE A 99 21.17 -32.38 6.85
N ASN A 100 22.27 -32.17 6.13
CA ASN A 100 23.55 -32.82 6.42
C ASN A 100 24.07 -32.44 7.82
N GLU A 101 23.95 -31.17 8.19
CA GLU A 101 24.35 -30.72 9.54
C GLU A 101 23.51 -31.35 10.63
N PHE A 102 22.20 -31.46 10.43
CA PHE A 102 21.32 -32.06 11.42
C PHE A 102 21.53 -33.57 11.53
N GLU A 103 21.61 -34.28 10.42
CA GLU A 103 21.78 -35.74 10.39
C GLU A 103 23.17 -36.19 10.89
N ALA A 104 24.16 -35.33 10.85
CA ALA A 104 25.46 -35.59 11.47
C ALA A 104 25.47 -35.50 13.01
N ILE A 105 24.35 -35.08 13.64
CA ILE A 105 24.21 -35.10 15.11
C ILE A 105 23.81 -36.51 15.55
N ASN A 106 24.70 -37.17 16.32
CA ASN A 106 24.38 -38.48 16.90
C ASN A 106 23.50 -38.32 18.15
N SER A 107 22.18 -38.50 18.00
CA SER A 107 21.21 -38.37 19.09
C SER A 107 21.40 -39.37 20.24
N GLU A 108 22.00 -40.56 19.99
CA GLU A 108 22.23 -41.55 21.02
C GLU A 108 23.27 -41.13 22.06
N ARG A 109 24.17 -40.23 21.66
CA ARG A 109 25.20 -39.67 22.54
C ARG A 109 24.76 -38.44 23.32
N LEU A 110 23.54 -37.94 23.05
CA LEU A 110 23.05 -36.74 23.75
C LEU A 110 22.52 -37.08 25.16
N PRO A 111 22.75 -36.18 26.14
CA PRO A 111 22.08 -36.25 27.41
C PRO A 111 20.56 -36.27 27.23
N LYS A 112 19.85 -37.04 28.06
CA LYS A 112 18.38 -37.19 27.92
C LYS A 112 17.63 -35.87 28.04
N ASN A 113 18.12 -34.93 28.80
CA ASN A 113 17.54 -33.59 28.91
C ASN A 113 17.72 -32.72 27.67
N GLU A 114 18.59 -33.09 26.72
CA GLU A 114 18.79 -32.40 25.44
C GLU A 114 17.94 -32.98 24.31
N LEU A 115 17.33 -34.15 24.48
CA LEU A 115 16.50 -34.79 23.47
C LEU A 115 15.28 -33.93 23.05
N PRO A 116 14.58 -33.23 23.97
CA PRO A 116 13.51 -32.31 23.56
C PRO A 116 13.98 -31.20 22.62
N PHE A 117 15.15 -30.64 22.89
CA PHE A 117 15.75 -29.61 22.05
C PHE A 117 16.13 -30.18 20.66
N TYR A 118 16.77 -31.34 20.62
CA TYR A 118 17.12 -32.04 19.38
C TYR A 118 15.91 -32.32 18.51
N TYR A 119 14.89 -32.99 19.06
CA TYR A 119 13.71 -33.35 18.30
C TYR A 119 12.92 -32.13 17.83
N ASN A 120 12.86 -31.07 18.63
CA ASN A 120 12.21 -29.83 18.23
C ASN A 120 12.94 -29.13 17.06
N CYS A 121 14.28 -29.08 17.11
CA CYS A 121 15.08 -28.55 15.99
C CYS A 121 14.91 -29.40 14.73
N GLY A 122 14.93 -30.74 14.84
CA GLY A 122 14.71 -31.64 13.73
C GLY A 122 13.33 -31.49 13.10
N ARG A 123 12.29 -31.44 13.94
CA ARG A 123 10.92 -31.20 13.47
C ARG A 123 10.83 -29.88 12.70
N GLN A 124 11.40 -28.81 13.25
CA GLN A 124 11.39 -27.49 12.63
C GLN A 124 12.15 -27.49 11.31
N MET A 125 13.35 -28.05 11.28
CA MET A 125 14.18 -28.12 10.08
C MET A 125 13.48 -28.91 8.96
N TYR A 126 12.99 -30.11 9.25
CA TYR A 126 12.28 -30.91 8.27
C TYR A 126 10.95 -30.28 7.83
N SER A 127 10.27 -29.53 8.71
CA SER A 127 9.06 -28.77 8.35
C SER A 127 9.37 -27.68 7.31
N TYR A 128 10.49 -26.99 7.42
CA TYR A 128 10.91 -26.02 6.41
C TYR A 128 11.24 -26.73 5.08
N VAL A 129 11.92 -27.87 5.13
CA VAL A 129 12.22 -28.65 3.91
C VAL A 129 10.93 -29.15 3.25
N ALA A 130 9.99 -29.71 3.99
CA ALA A 130 8.70 -30.15 3.48
C ALA A 130 7.93 -28.98 2.84
N SER A 131 7.86 -27.86 3.51
CA SER A 131 7.21 -26.63 3.01
C SER A 131 7.83 -26.10 1.70
N PHE A 132 9.10 -26.37 1.42
CA PHE A 132 9.71 -26.02 0.13
C PHE A 132 9.21 -26.93 -1.02
N PHE A 133 8.90 -28.16 -0.71
CA PHE A 133 8.46 -29.17 -1.69
C PHE A 133 6.94 -29.41 -1.70
N ASP A 134 6.15 -28.51 -1.14
CA ASP A 134 4.67 -28.59 -1.05
C ASP A 134 3.97 -28.85 -2.39
N LYS A 135 4.57 -28.40 -3.48
CA LYS A 135 4.07 -28.59 -4.86
C LYS A 135 4.45 -29.94 -5.47
N TYR A 136 5.25 -30.75 -4.78
CA TYR A 136 5.73 -32.06 -5.25
C TYR A 136 5.28 -33.16 -4.27
N PRO A 137 4.07 -33.72 -4.44
CA PRO A 137 3.40 -34.55 -3.42
C PRO A 137 4.24 -35.74 -2.89
N GLU A 138 5.00 -36.39 -3.75
CA GLU A 138 5.83 -37.54 -3.32
C GLU A 138 7.05 -37.06 -2.48
N VAL A 139 7.63 -35.96 -2.82
CA VAL A 139 8.78 -35.39 -2.10
C VAL A 139 8.31 -34.77 -0.77
N ASP A 140 7.20 -34.03 -0.80
CA ASP A 140 6.57 -33.48 0.40
C ASP A 140 6.21 -34.60 1.37
N LYS A 141 5.56 -35.66 0.92
CA LYS A 141 5.23 -36.83 1.74
C LYS A 141 6.45 -37.44 2.43
N TYR A 142 7.59 -37.54 1.72
CA TYR A 142 8.83 -38.05 2.30
C TYR A 142 9.31 -37.19 3.47
N TRP A 143 9.34 -35.88 3.29
CA TRP A 143 9.79 -34.95 4.33
C TRP A 143 8.77 -34.81 5.46
N SER A 144 7.50 -34.79 5.16
CA SER A 144 6.40 -34.76 6.14
C SER A 144 6.44 -35.97 7.07
N LEU A 145 6.79 -37.17 6.56
CA LEU A 145 7.03 -38.35 7.42
C LEU A 145 8.21 -38.13 8.39
N ARG A 146 9.27 -37.43 7.99
CA ARG A 146 10.38 -37.06 8.88
C ARG A 146 9.97 -36.04 9.94
N VAL A 147 9.17 -35.05 9.55
CA VAL A 147 8.56 -34.11 10.52
C VAL A 147 7.77 -34.89 11.58
N LYS A 148 6.90 -35.80 11.13
CA LYS A 148 6.11 -36.67 11.99
C LYS A 148 6.98 -37.47 12.95
N ALA A 149 8.01 -38.14 12.45
CA ALA A 149 8.91 -38.97 13.27
C ALA A 149 9.60 -38.14 14.38
N GLN A 150 10.06 -36.96 14.05
CA GLN A 150 10.68 -36.03 15.03
C GLN A 150 9.66 -35.55 16.06
N ARG A 151 8.45 -35.18 15.62
CA ARG A 151 7.38 -34.75 16.53
C ARG A 151 6.92 -35.88 17.45
N ASP A 152 6.73 -37.11 16.93
CA ASP A 152 6.31 -38.25 17.73
C ASP A 152 7.37 -38.61 18.78
N SER A 153 8.66 -38.46 18.43
CA SER A 153 9.77 -38.60 19.38
C SER A 153 9.82 -37.46 20.41
N LEU A 154 9.54 -36.22 19.98
CA LEU A 154 9.45 -35.04 20.84
C LEU A 154 8.34 -35.22 21.88
N LEU A 155 7.16 -35.63 21.48
CA LEU A 155 6.02 -35.86 22.39
C LEU A 155 6.29 -36.93 23.45
N LYS A 156 7.17 -37.91 23.18
CA LYS A 156 7.56 -38.94 24.17
C LYS A 156 8.49 -38.42 25.26
N VAL A 157 9.22 -37.34 24.99
CA VAL A 157 10.26 -36.82 25.91
C VAL A 157 9.87 -35.46 26.53
N LEU A 158 8.86 -34.79 26.01
CA LEU A 158 8.33 -33.55 26.59
C LEU A 158 7.45 -33.84 27.81
N ASP A 159 7.50 -32.94 28.79
CA ASP A 159 6.50 -32.91 29.85
C ASP A 159 5.16 -32.48 29.25
N SER A 160 4.13 -33.30 29.47
CA SER A 160 2.77 -33.09 28.99
C SER A 160 2.10 -31.82 29.54
N LYS A 161 2.70 -31.14 30.50
CA LYS A 161 2.22 -29.89 31.08
C LYS A 161 2.80 -28.66 30.38
N THR A 162 3.62 -28.85 29.36
CA THR A 162 4.23 -27.73 28.65
C THR A 162 3.42 -27.27 27.46
N MET A 163 3.33 -25.96 27.24
CA MET A 163 2.69 -25.35 26.06
C MET A 163 3.26 -25.88 24.73
N THR A 164 4.54 -26.25 24.72
CA THR A 164 5.19 -26.87 23.57
C THR A 164 4.62 -28.27 23.31
N TYR A 165 4.29 -29.02 24.36
CA TYR A 165 3.62 -30.32 24.22
C TYR A 165 2.24 -30.13 23.58
N ASP A 166 1.41 -29.23 24.11
CA ASP A 166 0.05 -29.01 23.63
C ASP A 166 0.03 -28.59 22.15
N LEU A 167 0.94 -27.72 21.74
CA LEU A 167 1.06 -27.33 20.32
C LEU A 167 1.40 -28.52 19.43
N ASN A 168 2.40 -29.34 19.79
CA ASN A 168 2.80 -30.49 19.00
C ASN A 168 1.76 -31.62 19.05
N TYR A 169 1.04 -31.77 20.16
CA TYR A 169 -0.07 -32.70 20.29
C TYR A 169 -1.27 -32.27 19.40
N GLY A 170 -1.59 -30.97 19.40
CA GLY A 170 -2.58 -30.42 18.47
C GLY A 170 -2.24 -30.73 16.99
N GLU A 171 -0.96 -30.53 16.61
CA GLU A 171 -0.45 -30.86 15.28
C GLU A 171 -0.61 -32.36 14.96
N SER A 172 -0.31 -33.25 15.93
CA SER A 172 -0.46 -34.69 15.75
C SER A 172 -1.90 -35.14 15.58
N LEU A 173 -2.84 -34.48 16.29
CA LEU A 173 -4.27 -34.71 16.14
C LEU A 173 -4.80 -34.27 14.77
N MET A 174 -4.28 -33.15 14.24
CA MET A 174 -4.62 -32.68 12.88
C MET A 174 -4.20 -33.70 11.82
N GLU A 175 -2.98 -34.24 11.93
CA GLU A 175 -2.52 -35.29 11.01
C GLU A 175 -3.32 -36.61 11.13
N ALA A 176 -3.80 -36.92 12.33
CA ALA A 176 -4.68 -38.04 12.55
C ALA A 176 -6.12 -37.83 12.05
N GLY A 177 -6.43 -36.60 11.55
CA GLY A 177 -7.78 -36.21 11.12
C GLY A 177 -8.74 -35.88 12.24
N ASP A 178 -8.30 -35.87 13.52
CA ASP A 178 -9.13 -35.52 14.67
C ASP A 178 -9.15 -33.99 14.89
N PHE A 179 -9.67 -33.27 13.89
CA PHE A 179 -9.76 -31.81 13.90
C PHE A 179 -10.59 -31.26 15.06
N LYS A 180 -11.52 -32.05 15.59
CA LYS A 180 -12.35 -31.62 16.74
C LYS A 180 -11.51 -31.52 18.01
N LYS A 181 -10.77 -32.56 18.33
CA LYS A 181 -9.88 -32.55 19.52
C LYS A 181 -8.71 -31.58 19.33
N ALA A 182 -8.12 -31.53 18.13
CA ALA A 182 -7.07 -30.56 17.81
C ALA A 182 -7.53 -29.13 18.11
N LYS A 183 -8.74 -28.76 17.66
CA LYS A 183 -9.31 -27.43 17.91
C LYS A 183 -9.46 -27.13 19.41
N VAL A 184 -9.93 -28.09 20.20
CA VAL A 184 -10.07 -27.89 21.67
C VAL A 184 -8.72 -27.64 22.32
N VAL A 185 -7.73 -28.51 22.06
CA VAL A 185 -6.37 -28.38 22.62
C VAL A 185 -5.74 -27.04 22.25
N LEU A 186 -5.88 -26.62 20.97
CA LEU A 186 -5.30 -25.36 20.50
C LEU A 186 -6.00 -24.13 21.09
N LEU A 187 -7.32 -24.17 21.32
CA LEU A 187 -8.05 -23.09 21.95
C LEU A 187 -7.67 -22.96 23.44
N GLU A 188 -7.60 -24.07 24.16
CA GLU A 188 -7.13 -24.08 25.55
C GLU A 188 -5.68 -23.55 25.65
N LEU A 189 -4.84 -23.92 24.69
CA LEU A 189 -3.48 -23.40 24.62
C LEU A 189 -3.47 -21.87 24.44
N LEU A 190 -4.33 -21.30 23.60
CA LEU A 190 -4.40 -19.85 23.37
C LEU A 190 -4.75 -19.06 24.64
N ASP A 191 -5.53 -19.63 25.56
CA ASP A 191 -5.90 -18.99 26.82
C ASP A 191 -4.70 -18.82 27.78
N HIS A 192 -3.64 -19.62 27.59
CA HIS A 192 -2.46 -19.65 28.44
C HIS A 192 -1.23 -18.97 27.85
N ILE A 193 -1.27 -18.53 26.58
CA ILE A 193 -0.13 -17.92 25.90
C ILE A 193 -0.32 -16.42 25.66
N THR A 194 0.79 -15.69 25.70
CA THR A 194 0.79 -14.26 25.35
C THR A 194 0.47 -14.05 23.87
N PRO A 195 -0.48 -13.17 23.52
CA PRO A 195 -0.94 -12.97 22.14
C PRO A 195 0.12 -12.47 21.13
N ASN A 196 1.31 -12.09 21.60
CA ASN A 196 2.40 -11.59 20.75
C ASN A 196 3.56 -12.60 20.63
N SER A 197 3.34 -13.86 21.06
CA SER A 197 4.36 -14.90 21.00
C SER A 197 4.30 -15.69 19.70
N ASN A 198 5.45 -16.23 19.27
CA ASN A 198 5.51 -17.15 18.12
C ASN A 198 4.61 -18.38 18.35
N LEU A 199 4.50 -18.86 19.59
CA LEU A 199 3.64 -19.99 19.95
C LEU A 199 2.16 -19.66 19.64
N TYR A 200 1.72 -18.45 19.99
CA TYR A 200 0.37 -17.96 19.69
C TYR A 200 0.11 -17.89 18.19
N ALA A 201 1.06 -17.29 17.45
CA ALA A 201 0.94 -17.20 15.98
C ALA A 201 0.80 -18.59 15.34
N ARG A 202 1.60 -19.56 15.77
CA ARG A 202 1.54 -20.94 15.27
C ARG A 202 0.22 -21.63 15.63
N ALA A 203 -0.27 -21.48 16.85
CA ALA A 203 -1.55 -22.06 17.27
C ALA A 203 -2.72 -21.45 16.45
N CYS A 204 -2.72 -20.14 16.23
CA CYS A 204 -3.69 -19.50 15.36
C CYS A 204 -3.61 -19.99 13.91
N HIS A 205 -2.40 -20.14 13.35
CA HIS A 205 -2.24 -20.68 12.01
C HIS A 205 -2.80 -22.12 11.89
N MET A 206 -2.58 -22.97 12.88
CA MET A 206 -3.13 -24.34 12.90
C MET A 206 -4.67 -24.31 12.99
N LEU A 207 -5.26 -23.40 13.79
CA LEU A 207 -6.70 -23.21 13.84
C LEU A 207 -7.27 -22.74 12.49
N ALA A 208 -6.54 -21.88 11.77
CA ALA A 208 -6.91 -21.47 10.42
C ALA A 208 -6.91 -22.67 9.45
N MET A 209 -5.91 -23.55 9.53
CA MET A 209 -5.87 -24.78 8.73
C MET A 209 -7.08 -25.70 9.05
N ILE A 210 -7.43 -25.86 10.32
CA ILE A 210 -8.64 -26.62 10.74
C ILE A 210 -9.91 -25.98 10.16
N ALA A 211 -10.02 -24.67 10.17
CA ALA A 211 -11.16 -23.95 9.60
C ALA A 211 -11.23 -24.13 8.07
N ARG A 212 -10.07 -24.12 7.39
CA ARG A 212 -9.94 -24.38 5.94
C ARG A 212 -10.45 -25.76 5.57
N GLU A 213 -10.06 -26.80 6.32
CA GLU A 213 -10.53 -28.19 6.10
C GLU A 213 -12.05 -28.33 6.29
N LYS A 214 -12.65 -27.51 7.16
CA LYS A 214 -14.11 -27.46 7.36
C LYS A 214 -14.84 -26.57 6.34
N GLY A 215 -14.11 -25.83 5.52
CA GLY A 215 -14.67 -24.88 4.56
C GLY A 215 -15.19 -23.58 5.20
N ASP A 216 -14.88 -23.31 6.47
CA ASP A 216 -15.26 -22.05 7.16
C ASP A 216 -14.28 -20.92 6.84
N LYS A 217 -14.60 -20.20 5.79
CA LYS A 217 -13.77 -19.07 5.31
C LYS A 217 -13.69 -17.91 6.30
N ASN A 218 -14.71 -17.69 7.10
CA ASN A 218 -14.72 -16.61 8.09
C ASN A 218 -13.79 -16.94 9.26
N GLU A 219 -13.88 -18.17 9.76
CA GLU A 219 -13.00 -18.65 10.83
C GLU A 219 -11.54 -18.75 10.34
N GLU A 220 -11.30 -19.23 9.12
CA GLU A 220 -9.99 -19.26 8.48
C GLU A 220 -9.36 -17.86 8.43
N THR A 221 -10.09 -16.89 7.86
CA THR A 221 -9.64 -15.50 7.77
C THR A 221 -9.36 -14.88 9.15
N TYR A 222 -10.21 -15.18 10.13
CA TYR A 222 -10.05 -14.70 11.49
C TYR A 222 -8.74 -15.17 12.12
N TYR A 223 -8.46 -16.47 12.06
CA TYR A 223 -7.25 -17.02 12.68
C TYR A 223 -5.97 -16.71 11.88
N LEU A 224 -6.02 -16.64 10.56
CA LEU A 224 -4.89 -16.14 9.76
C LEU A 224 -4.54 -14.70 10.14
N ALA A 225 -5.55 -13.84 10.33
CA ALA A 225 -5.31 -12.46 10.73
C ALA A 225 -4.75 -12.37 12.16
N GLN A 226 -5.21 -13.20 13.08
CA GLN A 226 -4.66 -13.26 14.44
C GLN A 226 -3.20 -13.71 14.44
N SER A 227 -2.87 -14.74 13.66
CA SER A 227 -1.50 -15.22 13.49
C SER A 227 -0.60 -14.12 12.91
N ALA A 228 -1.04 -13.45 11.84
CA ALA A 228 -0.28 -12.37 11.22
C ALA A 228 -0.08 -11.17 12.17
N ILE A 229 -1.09 -10.81 12.97
CA ILE A 229 -0.98 -9.75 14.00
C ILE A 229 0.06 -10.12 15.05
N ALA A 230 0.06 -11.37 15.51
CA ALA A 230 1.02 -11.84 16.50
C ALA A 230 2.47 -11.78 15.97
N ASP A 231 2.68 -12.21 14.72
CA ASP A 231 3.97 -12.15 14.05
C ASP A 231 4.44 -10.70 13.87
N ILE A 232 3.58 -9.80 13.40
CA ILE A 232 3.90 -8.37 13.22
C ILE A 232 4.31 -7.73 14.55
N LYS A 233 3.54 -7.97 15.62
CA LYS A 233 3.84 -7.45 16.96
C LYS A 233 5.11 -8.06 17.57
N GLY A 234 5.39 -9.31 17.24
CA GLY A 234 6.65 -9.99 17.57
C GLY A 234 7.82 -9.53 16.72
N ALA A 235 7.61 -8.65 15.74
CA ALA A 235 8.58 -8.28 14.70
C ALA A 235 9.18 -9.51 14.00
N VAL A 236 8.38 -10.56 13.80
CA VAL A 236 8.75 -11.74 13.03
C VAL A 236 8.64 -11.36 11.55
N ARG A 237 9.71 -11.55 10.78
CA ARG A 237 9.75 -11.24 9.35
C ARG A 237 9.40 -12.44 8.46
N GLU A 238 9.40 -13.64 9.00
CA GLU A 238 8.98 -14.85 8.32
C GLU A 238 7.46 -15.06 8.50
N VAL A 239 6.63 -14.29 7.77
CA VAL A 239 5.18 -14.22 7.98
C VAL A 239 4.43 -15.03 6.91
N MET A 240 4.19 -16.32 7.19
CA MET A 240 3.42 -17.20 6.29
C MET A 240 1.92 -16.84 6.28
N SER A 241 1.34 -16.57 7.45
CA SER A 241 -0.08 -16.25 7.58
C SER A 241 -0.50 -14.99 6.85
N LEU A 242 0.37 -13.97 6.80
CA LEU A 242 0.10 -12.76 6.04
C LEU A 242 0.11 -13.03 4.53
N GLN A 243 1.02 -13.87 4.06
CA GLN A 243 1.08 -14.31 2.65
C GLN A 243 -0.18 -15.10 2.27
N GLU A 244 -0.57 -16.10 3.07
CA GLU A 244 -1.77 -16.90 2.82
C GLU A 244 -3.03 -16.04 2.82
N LEU A 245 -3.13 -15.11 3.77
CA LEU A 245 -4.25 -14.18 3.86
C LEU A 245 -4.31 -13.26 2.62
N GLY A 246 -3.17 -12.77 2.16
CA GLY A 246 -3.09 -11.98 0.94
C GLY A 246 -3.54 -12.75 -0.31
N VAL A 247 -3.16 -14.02 -0.43
CA VAL A 247 -3.64 -14.91 -1.50
C VAL A 247 -5.15 -15.16 -1.38
N GLU A 248 -5.67 -15.35 -0.16
CA GLU A 248 -7.11 -15.56 0.02
C GLU A 248 -7.92 -14.29 -0.31
N MET A 249 -7.41 -13.11 0.07
CA MET A 249 -8.02 -11.81 -0.30
C MET A 249 -8.01 -11.57 -1.81
N SER A 250 -7.02 -12.06 -2.55
CA SER A 250 -6.97 -11.94 -4.01
C SER A 250 -8.06 -12.72 -4.76
N LYS A 251 -8.67 -13.71 -4.10
CA LYS A 251 -9.81 -14.47 -4.63
C LYS A 251 -11.16 -13.78 -4.37
N THR A 252 -11.16 -12.72 -3.61
CA THR A 252 -12.33 -11.91 -3.27
C THR A 252 -12.19 -10.50 -3.86
N ASP A 253 -13.19 -9.65 -3.70
CA ASP A 253 -13.15 -8.25 -4.16
C ASP A 253 -12.23 -7.34 -3.33
N ASN A 254 -11.50 -7.90 -2.34
CA ASN A 254 -10.58 -7.15 -1.48
C ASN A 254 -9.16 -7.02 -2.08
N ILE A 255 -9.08 -6.55 -3.32
CA ILE A 255 -7.84 -6.45 -4.11
C ILE A 255 -6.81 -5.56 -3.43
N ASP A 256 -7.22 -4.46 -2.81
CA ASP A 256 -6.32 -3.53 -2.12
C ASP A 256 -5.62 -4.22 -0.94
N ARG A 257 -6.36 -4.97 -0.11
CA ARG A 257 -5.78 -5.75 0.99
C ARG A 257 -4.89 -6.88 0.49
N ALA A 258 -5.29 -7.58 -0.58
CA ALA A 258 -4.46 -8.61 -1.18
C ALA A 258 -3.08 -8.06 -1.56
N TYR A 259 -3.06 -6.91 -2.22
CA TYR A 259 -1.83 -6.24 -2.60
C TYR A 259 -1.00 -5.80 -1.39
N GLU A 260 -1.62 -5.16 -0.42
CA GLU A 260 -0.95 -4.67 0.79
C GLU A 260 -0.33 -5.81 1.60
N TYR A 261 -1.08 -6.90 1.84
CA TYR A 261 -0.62 -8.02 2.63
C TYR A 261 0.50 -8.81 1.93
N LEU A 262 0.35 -9.07 0.63
CA LEU A 262 1.38 -9.76 -0.13
C LEU A 262 2.65 -8.91 -0.29
N SER A 263 2.53 -7.61 -0.50
CA SER A 263 3.67 -6.70 -0.56
C SER A 263 4.42 -6.64 0.77
N ALA A 264 3.69 -6.58 1.88
CA ALA A 264 4.28 -6.60 3.21
C ALA A 264 4.98 -7.94 3.51
N ALA A 265 4.37 -9.07 3.11
CA ALA A 265 4.97 -10.40 3.27
C ALA A 265 6.27 -10.56 2.46
N ILE A 266 6.28 -10.12 1.20
CA ILE A 266 7.49 -10.15 0.35
C ILE A 266 8.58 -9.26 0.92
N THR A 267 8.25 -8.02 1.31
CA THR A 267 9.20 -7.10 1.92
C THR A 267 9.84 -7.73 3.16
N ASN A 268 9.04 -8.34 4.02
CA ASN A 268 9.52 -9.03 5.21
C ASN A 268 10.46 -10.20 4.86
N ALA A 269 10.11 -11.02 3.87
CA ALA A 269 10.93 -12.15 3.45
C ALA A 269 12.30 -11.69 2.89
N VAL A 270 12.32 -10.61 2.12
CA VAL A 270 13.55 -10.00 1.60
C VAL A 270 14.41 -9.44 2.73
N GLU A 271 13.83 -8.69 3.65
CA GLU A 271 14.55 -8.12 4.79
C GLU A 271 15.07 -9.19 5.78
N CYS A 272 14.38 -10.33 5.87
CA CYS A 272 14.83 -11.48 6.65
C CYS A 272 15.95 -12.28 5.96
N ASN A 273 16.17 -12.06 4.68
CA ASN A 273 16.95 -12.91 3.79
C ASN A 273 16.48 -14.39 3.83
N ALA A 274 15.16 -14.56 3.89
CA ALA A 274 14.52 -15.88 3.86
C ALA A 274 14.30 -16.32 2.41
N THR A 275 15.36 -16.76 1.73
CA THR A 275 15.35 -17.16 0.31
C THR A 275 14.21 -18.10 -0.03
N MET A 276 13.94 -19.08 0.85
CA MET A 276 12.83 -20.00 0.69
C MET A 276 11.48 -19.25 0.64
N ARG A 277 11.25 -18.29 1.53
CA ARG A 277 10.02 -17.49 1.56
C ARG A 277 9.91 -16.54 0.37
N ILE A 278 11.03 -16.00 -0.08
CA ILE A 278 11.08 -15.19 -1.30
C ILE A 278 10.61 -16.03 -2.50
N VAL A 279 11.11 -17.25 -2.65
CA VAL A 279 10.71 -18.18 -3.73
C VAL A 279 9.22 -18.53 -3.64
N GLN A 280 8.73 -18.87 -2.45
CA GLN A 280 7.30 -19.16 -2.22
C GLN A 280 6.41 -17.94 -2.49
N SER A 281 6.84 -16.76 -2.04
CA SER A 281 6.11 -15.51 -2.25
C SER A 281 6.15 -15.07 -3.71
N SER A 282 7.21 -15.39 -4.45
CA SER A 282 7.31 -15.14 -5.90
C SER A 282 6.21 -15.89 -6.67
N ALA A 283 5.73 -17.01 -6.16
CA ALA A 283 4.58 -17.72 -6.73
C ALA A 283 3.27 -16.92 -6.59
N ALA A 284 3.17 -16.03 -5.61
CA ALA A 284 2.03 -15.13 -5.43
C ALA A 284 2.14 -13.85 -6.30
N LEU A 285 3.31 -13.56 -6.86
CA LEU A 285 3.55 -12.37 -7.67
C LEU A 285 2.59 -12.20 -8.85
N PRO A 286 2.21 -13.28 -9.59
CA PRO A 286 1.21 -13.17 -10.66
C PRO A 286 -0.15 -12.70 -10.16
N PHE A 287 -0.54 -13.06 -8.94
CA PHE A 287 -1.80 -12.62 -8.31
C PHE A 287 -1.75 -11.11 -8.00
N ILE A 288 -0.61 -10.62 -7.49
CA ILE A 288 -0.40 -9.19 -7.24
C ILE A 288 -0.45 -8.42 -8.56
N GLN A 289 0.25 -8.90 -9.58
CA GLN A 289 0.27 -8.28 -10.90
C GLN A 289 -1.11 -8.27 -11.55
N LYS A 290 -1.85 -9.38 -11.44
CA LYS A 290 -3.21 -9.48 -11.95
C LYS A 290 -4.15 -8.52 -11.21
N ALA A 291 -4.13 -8.51 -9.88
CA ALA A 291 -4.95 -7.62 -9.08
C ALA A 291 -4.67 -6.15 -9.42
N HIS A 292 -3.40 -5.79 -9.57
CA HIS A 292 -3.00 -4.43 -9.97
C HIS A 292 -3.42 -4.10 -11.40
N ALA A 293 -3.26 -5.04 -12.33
CA ALA A 293 -3.71 -4.87 -13.71
C ALA A 293 -5.23 -4.69 -13.79
N ASP A 294 -6.00 -5.48 -13.03
CA ASP A 294 -7.46 -5.39 -12.97
C ASP A 294 -7.92 -4.04 -12.38
N GLN A 295 -7.26 -3.55 -11.33
CA GLN A 295 -7.52 -2.24 -10.75
C GLN A 295 -7.19 -1.10 -11.73
N VAL A 296 -6.03 -1.17 -12.38
CA VAL A 296 -5.64 -0.20 -13.44
C VAL A 296 -6.63 -0.24 -14.60
N ASN A 297 -7.07 -1.42 -15.01
CA ASN A 297 -8.08 -1.56 -16.08
C ASN A 297 -9.44 -1.00 -15.65
N ALA A 298 -9.87 -1.24 -14.40
CA ALA A 298 -11.09 -0.64 -13.85
C ALA A 298 -11.02 0.90 -13.84
N TRP A 299 -9.87 1.46 -13.44
CA TRP A 299 -9.62 2.90 -13.53
C TRP A 299 -9.61 3.41 -14.98
N ARG A 300 -8.98 2.67 -15.92
CA ARG A 300 -9.03 2.98 -17.35
C ARG A 300 -10.46 3.00 -17.89
N HIS A 301 -11.27 2.00 -17.53
CA HIS A 301 -12.68 1.97 -17.95
C HIS A 301 -13.48 3.14 -17.37
N LYS A 302 -13.28 3.51 -16.13
CA LYS A 302 -13.91 4.70 -15.53
C LYS A 302 -13.48 5.98 -16.25
N ILE A 303 -12.19 6.15 -16.49
CA ILE A 303 -11.66 7.30 -17.23
C ILE A 303 -12.22 7.31 -18.66
N PHE A 304 -12.26 6.15 -19.33
CA PHE A 304 -12.80 6.03 -20.68
C PHE A 304 -14.31 6.35 -20.73
N MET A 305 -15.09 5.91 -19.75
CA MET A 305 -16.50 6.28 -19.63
C MET A 305 -16.68 7.78 -19.40
N ILE A 306 -15.87 8.39 -18.53
CA ILE A 306 -15.89 9.84 -18.29
C ILE A 306 -15.52 10.58 -19.58
N LEU A 307 -14.51 10.12 -20.32
CA LEU A 307 -14.08 10.71 -21.58
C LEU A 307 -15.17 10.61 -22.65
N ASN A 308 -15.83 9.45 -22.73
CA ASN A 308 -16.96 9.26 -23.65
C ASN A 308 -18.15 10.15 -23.27
N CYS A 309 -18.48 10.27 -21.99
CA CYS A 309 -19.51 11.21 -21.53
C CYS A 309 -19.13 12.65 -21.90
N PHE A 310 -17.85 13.01 -21.75
CA PHE A 310 -17.36 14.34 -22.15
C PHE A 310 -17.47 14.59 -23.66
N ILE A 311 -17.12 13.58 -24.47
CA ILE A 311 -17.27 13.62 -25.92
C ILE A 311 -18.76 13.72 -26.33
N ILE A 312 -19.64 12.97 -25.68
CA ILE A 312 -21.08 13.03 -25.91
C ILE A 312 -21.63 14.42 -25.57
N ILE A 313 -21.21 14.97 -24.43
CA ILE A 313 -21.58 16.36 -24.03
C ILE A 313 -21.06 17.35 -25.06
N LEU A 314 -19.84 17.18 -25.56
CA LEU A 314 -19.25 18.03 -26.59
C LEU A 314 -20.04 17.92 -27.91
N ILE A 315 -20.40 16.70 -28.31
CA ILE A 315 -21.22 16.45 -29.52
C ILE A 315 -22.62 17.06 -29.36
N VAL A 316 -23.25 16.89 -28.20
CA VAL A 316 -24.57 17.51 -27.93
C VAL A 316 -24.45 19.03 -27.94
N LEU A 317 -23.36 19.58 -27.39
CA LEU A 317 -23.11 21.03 -27.40
C LEU A 317 -22.86 21.54 -28.82
N VAL A 318 -22.14 20.79 -29.65
CA VAL A 318 -21.93 21.08 -31.06
C VAL A 318 -23.26 20.98 -31.84
N ILE A 319 -24.07 19.95 -31.59
CA ILE A 319 -25.39 19.81 -32.23
C ILE A 319 -26.33 20.93 -31.82
N ALA A 320 -26.33 21.31 -30.51
CA ALA A 320 -27.10 22.44 -30.02
C ALA A 320 -26.65 23.77 -30.64
N LEU A 321 -25.33 23.97 -30.81
CA LEU A 321 -24.75 25.12 -31.49
C LEU A 321 -25.14 25.18 -32.98
N ILE A 322 -25.16 24.01 -33.66
CA ILE A 322 -25.60 23.91 -35.06
C ILE A 322 -27.10 24.18 -35.19
N ALA A 323 -27.92 23.67 -34.25
CA ALA A 323 -29.36 23.94 -34.19
C ALA A 323 -29.66 25.43 -33.96
N LEU A 324 -28.91 26.05 -33.00
CA LEU A 324 -28.99 27.51 -32.77
C LEU A 324 -28.55 28.31 -33.99
N ARG A 325 -27.49 27.88 -34.68
CA ARG A 325 -27.07 28.50 -35.94
C ARG A 325 -28.16 28.42 -37.02
N LYS A 326 -28.81 27.24 -37.22
CA LYS A 326 -29.92 27.09 -38.17
C LYS A 326 -31.09 28.04 -37.84
N GLN A 327 -31.39 28.21 -36.55
CA GLN A 327 -32.43 29.10 -36.10
C GLN A 327 -32.07 30.58 -36.34
N MET A 328 -30.78 30.95 -36.11
CA MET A 328 -30.26 32.29 -36.34
C MET A 328 -30.16 32.62 -37.84
N VAL A 329 -29.78 31.67 -38.71
CA VAL A 329 -29.78 31.86 -40.16
C VAL A 329 -31.18 32.14 -40.67
N LYS A 330 -32.21 31.57 -40.08
CA LYS A 330 -33.62 31.84 -40.39
C LYS A 330 -34.08 33.23 -39.94
N GLN A 331 -33.48 33.78 -38.89
CA GLN A 331 -33.68 35.14 -38.42
C GLN A 331 -32.79 36.18 -39.16
N ASN A 332 -31.67 35.71 -39.78
CA ASN A 332 -30.67 36.59 -40.39
C ASN A 332 -31.09 37.26 -41.72
N GLN A 333 -32.23 36.95 -42.28
CA GLN A 333 -32.78 37.79 -43.34
C GLN A 333 -33.21 39.17 -42.81
N LEU A 334 -33.03 39.41 -41.50
CA LEU A 334 -33.49 40.64 -40.89
C LEU A 334 -32.41 41.56 -40.34
N LYS A 335 -31.10 41.28 -40.38
CA LYS A 335 -30.19 42.26 -39.78
C LYS A 335 -28.70 42.19 -40.13
N THR A 336 -28.21 43.28 -40.71
CA THR A 336 -26.80 43.71 -40.80
C THR A 336 -26.13 43.91 -39.41
N LYS A 337 -26.90 44.10 -38.34
CA LYS A 337 -26.41 44.25 -36.95
C LYS A 337 -25.94 42.92 -36.31
N LEU A 338 -26.36 41.77 -36.85
CA LEU A 338 -25.99 40.47 -36.29
C LEU A 338 -24.58 39.97 -36.74
N GLN A 339 -24.03 40.55 -37.82
CA GLN A 339 -22.72 40.12 -38.34
C GLN A 339 -21.56 40.46 -37.37
N SER A 340 -21.63 41.57 -36.67
CA SER A 340 -20.63 41.93 -35.67
C SER A 340 -20.70 41.02 -34.42
N ALA A 341 -21.92 40.65 -33.98
CA ALA A 341 -22.12 39.72 -32.89
C ALA A 341 -21.68 38.28 -33.23
N ASN A 342 -21.87 37.89 -34.53
CA ASN A 342 -21.37 36.57 -34.98
C ASN A 342 -19.85 36.48 -35.00
N ARG A 343 -19.17 37.55 -35.35
CA ARG A 343 -17.68 37.58 -35.36
C ARG A 343 -17.08 37.42 -33.96
N VAL A 344 -17.72 38.03 -32.95
CA VAL A 344 -17.32 37.87 -31.56
C VAL A 344 -17.53 36.43 -31.06
N LYS A 345 -18.68 35.79 -31.45
CA LYS A 345 -18.97 34.38 -31.09
C LYS A 345 -17.97 33.39 -31.72
N GLU A 346 -17.54 33.60 -32.97
CA GLU A 346 -16.53 32.76 -33.60
C GLU A 346 -15.18 32.81 -32.88
N VAL A 347 -14.81 34.01 -32.38
CA VAL A 347 -13.58 34.17 -31.55
C VAL A 347 -13.71 33.39 -30.25
N TYR A 348 -14.88 33.42 -29.60
CA TYR A 348 -15.14 32.65 -28.38
C TYR A 348 -14.99 31.13 -28.58
N ILE A 349 -15.58 30.60 -29.66
CA ILE A 349 -15.52 29.17 -30.02
C ILE A 349 -14.08 28.77 -30.29
N SER A 350 -13.33 29.56 -31.02
CA SER A 350 -11.92 29.29 -31.34
C SER A 350 -11.06 29.28 -30.08
N GLN A 351 -11.23 30.27 -29.19
CA GLN A 351 -10.49 30.34 -27.92
C GLN A 351 -10.89 29.22 -26.96
N PHE A 352 -12.18 28.90 -26.86
CA PHE A 352 -12.69 27.81 -26.05
C PHE A 352 -12.19 26.43 -26.55
N LEU A 353 -12.21 26.17 -27.86
CA LEU A 353 -11.68 24.95 -28.47
C LEU A 353 -10.17 24.83 -28.28
N ARG A 354 -9.45 25.94 -28.30
CA ARG A 354 -8.02 25.98 -27.97
C ARG A 354 -7.77 25.58 -26.51
N LEU A 355 -8.57 26.10 -25.58
CA LEU A 355 -8.51 25.73 -24.17
C LEU A 355 -8.82 24.24 -23.96
N CYS A 356 -9.88 23.72 -24.61
CA CYS A 356 -10.23 22.30 -24.56
C CYS A 356 -9.12 21.40 -25.13
N SER A 357 -8.53 21.81 -26.28
CA SER A 357 -7.42 21.08 -26.89
C SER A 357 -6.19 20.99 -25.97
N ILE A 358 -5.85 22.08 -25.30
CA ILE A 358 -4.75 22.12 -24.34
C ILE A 358 -5.05 21.17 -23.16
N TYR A 359 -6.30 21.14 -22.67
CA TYR A 359 -6.71 20.24 -21.58
C TYR A 359 -6.65 18.75 -21.96
N ILE A 360 -7.07 18.41 -23.17
CA ILE A 360 -7.01 17.03 -23.68
C ILE A 360 -5.55 16.58 -23.82
N ASP A 361 -4.67 17.44 -24.30
CA ASP A 361 -3.24 17.11 -24.44
C ASP A 361 -2.59 16.88 -23.07
N LYS A 362 -2.94 17.70 -22.06
CA LYS A 362 -2.44 17.53 -20.68
C LYS A 362 -2.95 16.26 -20.03
N LEU A 363 -4.19 15.88 -20.27
CA LEU A 363 -4.74 14.59 -19.81
C LEU A 363 -3.96 13.41 -20.41
N ASN A 364 -3.64 13.50 -21.70
CA ASN A 364 -2.83 12.51 -22.40
C ASN A 364 -1.40 12.43 -21.86
N GLN A 365 -0.78 13.56 -21.53
CA GLN A 365 0.54 13.60 -20.89
C GLN A 365 0.52 12.96 -19.51
N PHE A 366 -0.50 13.25 -18.70
CA PHE A 366 -0.68 12.61 -17.41
C PHE A 366 -0.82 11.09 -17.53
N CYS A 367 -1.65 10.61 -18.46
CA CYS A 367 -1.80 9.18 -18.74
C CYS A 367 -0.46 8.51 -19.16
N LYS A 368 0.35 9.19 -19.98
CA LYS A 368 1.68 8.71 -20.37
C LYS A 368 2.64 8.63 -19.16
N ILE A 369 2.61 9.64 -18.30
CA ILE A 369 3.43 9.67 -17.07
C ILE A 369 3.01 8.53 -16.13
N ALA A 370 1.70 8.37 -15.91
CA ALA A 370 1.15 7.32 -15.07
C ALA A 370 1.53 5.92 -15.58
N ASN A 371 1.31 5.65 -16.88
CA ASN A 371 1.67 4.38 -17.50
C ASN A 371 3.18 4.09 -17.38
N ARG A 372 4.02 5.08 -17.63
CA ARG A 372 5.47 4.94 -17.53
C ARG A 372 5.90 4.62 -16.10
N LYS A 373 5.34 5.30 -15.09
CA LYS A 373 5.65 5.09 -13.67
C LYS A 373 5.16 3.70 -13.19
N ILE A 374 4.00 3.27 -13.63
CA ILE A 374 3.45 1.95 -13.32
C ILE A 374 4.32 0.83 -13.94
N SER A 375 4.65 0.96 -15.22
CA SER A 375 5.47 -0.03 -15.94
C SER A 375 6.90 -0.16 -15.41
N SER A 376 7.42 0.91 -14.79
CA SER A 376 8.75 0.90 -14.15
C SER A 376 8.74 0.52 -12.67
N GLY A 377 7.60 0.12 -12.11
CA GLY A 377 7.46 -0.25 -10.69
C GLY A 377 7.56 0.92 -9.70
N GLN A 378 7.51 2.17 -10.19
CA GLN A 378 7.65 3.38 -9.37
C GLN A 378 6.29 3.95 -8.93
N VAL A 379 5.47 3.10 -8.32
CA VAL A 379 4.08 3.45 -7.92
C VAL A 379 4.08 4.46 -6.78
N ASP A 380 5.02 4.35 -5.84
CA ASP A 380 5.17 5.29 -4.72
C ASP A 380 5.51 6.71 -5.17
N ASP A 381 6.31 6.83 -6.23
CA ASP A 381 6.63 8.13 -6.83
C ASP A 381 5.40 8.74 -7.50
N LEU A 382 4.60 7.94 -8.19
CA LEU A 382 3.35 8.41 -8.78
C LEU A 382 2.38 8.92 -7.69
N TYR A 383 2.28 8.17 -6.58
CA TYR A 383 1.47 8.57 -5.44
C TYR A 383 1.94 9.90 -4.83
N LYS A 384 3.26 10.11 -4.68
CA LYS A 384 3.81 11.37 -4.17
C LYS A 384 3.49 12.56 -5.09
N ILE A 385 3.64 12.36 -6.40
CA ILE A 385 3.34 13.39 -7.42
C ILE A 385 1.86 13.80 -7.35
N THR A 386 0.95 12.83 -7.28
CA THR A 386 -0.50 13.12 -7.23
C THR A 386 -0.92 13.74 -5.90
N LYS A 387 -0.29 13.35 -4.79
CA LYS A 387 -0.61 13.86 -3.45
C LYS A 387 -0.08 15.27 -3.18
N SER A 388 1.00 15.68 -3.85
CA SER A 388 1.66 16.95 -3.56
C SER A 388 0.85 18.21 -3.92
N GLY A 389 -0.21 18.09 -4.73
CA GLY A 389 -1.00 19.23 -5.22
C GLY A 389 -0.27 20.16 -6.19
N LYS A 390 1.05 20.09 -6.25
CA LYS A 390 1.92 20.98 -7.03
C LYS A 390 1.58 20.99 -8.53
N LEU A 391 1.20 19.83 -9.06
CA LEU A 391 0.78 19.68 -10.45
C LEU A 391 -0.50 20.50 -10.74
N VAL A 392 -1.43 20.56 -9.80
CA VAL A 392 -2.69 21.31 -9.93
C VAL A 392 -2.41 22.81 -9.86
N GLU A 393 -1.52 23.25 -8.99
CA GLU A 393 -1.17 24.66 -8.79
C GLU A 393 -0.49 25.26 -10.04
N GLU A 394 0.53 24.56 -10.57
CA GLU A 394 1.22 24.95 -11.82
C GLU A 394 0.25 25.01 -13.01
N GLN A 395 -0.71 24.09 -13.08
CA GLN A 395 -1.72 24.06 -14.14
C GLN A 395 -2.73 25.20 -14.03
N SER A 396 -3.07 25.61 -12.82
CA SER A 396 -4.00 26.73 -12.57
C SER A 396 -3.40 28.07 -12.99
N GLU A 397 -2.11 28.32 -12.69
CA GLU A 397 -1.44 29.56 -13.11
C GLU A 397 -1.36 29.69 -14.65
N GLU A 398 -1.09 28.60 -15.34
CA GLU A 398 -1.04 28.60 -16.81
C GLU A 398 -2.44 28.85 -17.40
N PHE A 399 -3.47 28.26 -16.81
CA PHE A 399 -4.86 28.52 -17.19
C PHE A 399 -5.21 30.00 -17.05
N TYR A 400 -4.86 30.66 -15.94
CA TYR A 400 -5.19 32.06 -15.74
C TYR A 400 -4.50 32.95 -16.77
N LYS A 401 -3.24 32.71 -17.12
CA LYS A 401 -2.56 33.48 -18.18
C LYS A 401 -3.23 33.33 -19.54
N LEU A 402 -3.64 32.12 -19.90
CA LEU A 402 -4.34 31.86 -21.16
C LEU A 402 -5.74 32.51 -21.18
N PHE A 403 -6.46 32.41 -20.07
CA PHE A 403 -7.77 33.01 -19.89
C PHE A 403 -7.69 34.54 -19.98
N ASP A 404 -6.81 35.19 -19.24
CA ASP A 404 -6.64 36.63 -19.21
C ASP A 404 -6.34 37.20 -20.60
N ASN A 405 -5.41 36.58 -21.34
CA ASN A 405 -5.09 36.97 -22.70
C ASN A 405 -6.31 36.82 -23.64
N ALA A 406 -6.99 35.69 -23.54
CA ALA A 406 -8.17 35.40 -24.38
C ALA A 406 -9.30 36.41 -24.08
N PHE A 407 -9.55 36.68 -22.83
CA PHE A 407 -10.60 37.57 -22.38
C PHE A 407 -10.34 39.02 -22.78
N LEU A 408 -9.14 39.54 -22.56
CA LEU A 408 -8.79 40.92 -22.92
C LEU A 408 -8.69 41.13 -24.44
N HIS A 409 -8.42 40.08 -25.18
CA HIS A 409 -8.51 40.16 -26.65
C HIS A 409 -9.96 40.38 -27.12
N ILE A 410 -10.93 39.88 -26.37
CA ILE A 410 -12.37 40.03 -26.69
C ILE A 410 -12.94 41.33 -26.14
N TYR A 411 -12.52 41.70 -24.96
CA TYR A 411 -12.92 42.91 -24.26
C TYR A 411 -11.72 43.83 -23.98
N PRO A 412 -11.16 44.49 -25.00
CA PRO A 412 -9.94 45.29 -24.85
C PRO A 412 -10.10 46.45 -23.86
N THR A 413 -11.29 46.97 -23.72
CA THR A 413 -11.62 48.10 -22.82
C THR A 413 -12.11 47.68 -21.47
N PHE A 414 -12.23 46.37 -21.19
CA PHE A 414 -12.85 45.84 -19.96
C PHE A 414 -12.32 46.44 -18.66
N ILE A 415 -11.00 46.61 -18.56
CA ILE A 415 -10.37 47.18 -17.35
C ILE A 415 -10.76 48.66 -17.16
N ASP A 416 -10.80 49.42 -18.23
CA ASP A 416 -11.19 50.82 -18.21
C ASP A 416 -12.69 50.95 -17.91
N ASP A 417 -13.52 50.11 -18.52
CA ASP A 417 -14.97 50.09 -18.32
C ASP A 417 -15.32 49.71 -16.86
N VAL A 418 -14.63 48.70 -16.29
CA VAL A 418 -14.76 48.32 -14.87
C VAL A 418 -14.33 49.49 -13.97
N ASN A 419 -13.17 50.09 -14.25
CA ASN A 419 -12.65 51.18 -13.46
C ASN A 419 -13.54 52.44 -13.54
N ALA A 420 -14.31 52.63 -14.60
CA ALA A 420 -15.32 53.68 -14.72
C ALA A 420 -16.54 53.45 -13.79
N LEU A 421 -16.81 52.20 -13.43
CA LEU A 421 -17.88 51.85 -12.50
C LEU A 421 -17.46 51.92 -11.02
N LEU A 422 -16.16 52.03 -10.72
CA LEU A 422 -15.59 51.97 -9.35
C LEU A 422 -15.14 53.36 -8.84
N LYS A 423 -15.40 53.62 -7.58
CA LYS A 423 -14.92 54.83 -6.84
C LYS A 423 -13.40 54.87 -6.72
N GLU A 424 -12.80 53.71 -6.56
CA GLU A 424 -11.37 53.54 -6.48
C GLU A 424 -10.92 52.56 -7.58
N LYS A 425 -10.05 53.02 -8.46
CA LYS A 425 -9.54 52.24 -9.57
C LYS A 425 -8.76 51.01 -9.11
N ILE A 426 -8.92 49.89 -9.80
CA ILE A 426 -8.09 48.70 -9.64
C ILE A 426 -6.77 48.96 -10.37
N VAL A 427 -5.66 48.91 -9.65
CA VAL A 427 -4.30 49.03 -10.19
C VAL A 427 -3.68 47.66 -10.27
N LEU A 428 -3.18 47.26 -11.44
CA LEU A 428 -2.50 46.01 -11.68
C LEU A 428 -1.00 46.11 -11.39
N LYS A 429 -0.38 44.99 -11.03
CA LYS A 429 1.08 44.90 -10.88
C LYS A 429 1.75 44.82 -12.25
N GLU A 430 3.05 45.08 -12.29
CA GLU A 430 3.85 44.98 -13.50
C GLU A 430 3.79 43.52 -14.05
N ASN A 431 3.41 43.38 -15.31
CA ASN A 431 3.14 42.08 -16.00
C ASN A 431 1.88 41.29 -15.56
N GLU A 432 0.99 41.86 -14.79
CA GLU A 432 -0.31 41.23 -14.45
C GLU A 432 -1.37 41.73 -15.45
N LEU A 433 -2.01 40.77 -16.16
CA LEU A 433 -3.06 41.09 -17.13
C LEU A 433 -4.41 41.32 -16.43
N LEU A 434 -4.80 40.44 -15.54
CA LEU A 434 -5.94 40.55 -14.67
C LEU A 434 -5.55 40.05 -13.28
N ASN A 435 -5.96 40.79 -12.23
CA ASN A 435 -5.91 40.31 -10.87
C ASN A 435 -7.16 39.48 -10.53
N ASN A 436 -7.22 38.91 -9.34
CA ASN A 436 -8.36 38.08 -8.94
C ASN A 436 -9.67 38.87 -8.88
N ASP A 437 -9.64 40.14 -8.51
CA ASP A 437 -10.81 41.03 -8.54
C ASP A 437 -11.38 41.13 -9.96
N LEU A 438 -10.52 41.42 -10.94
CA LEU A 438 -10.92 41.54 -12.34
C LEU A 438 -11.29 40.18 -12.98
N ARG A 439 -10.62 39.07 -12.60
CA ARG A 439 -11.01 37.74 -13.10
C ARG A 439 -12.40 37.36 -12.63
N ILE A 440 -12.76 37.65 -11.38
CA ILE A 440 -14.12 37.42 -10.88
C ILE A 440 -15.14 38.21 -11.71
N LEU A 441 -14.86 39.48 -12.02
CA LEU A 441 -15.73 40.32 -12.85
C LEU A 441 -15.75 39.82 -14.30
N ALA A 442 -14.63 39.36 -14.82
CA ALA A 442 -14.55 38.77 -16.16
C ALA A 442 -15.39 37.48 -16.31
N PHE A 443 -15.37 36.61 -15.29
CA PHE A 443 -16.25 35.43 -15.26
C PHE A 443 -17.72 35.82 -15.20
N MET A 444 -18.04 36.86 -14.40
CA MET A 444 -19.40 37.42 -14.33
C MET A 444 -19.81 38.01 -15.68
N ARG A 445 -18.93 38.74 -16.36
CA ARG A 445 -19.15 39.24 -17.72
C ARG A 445 -19.40 38.12 -18.74
N LEU A 446 -18.78 36.95 -18.54
CA LEU A 446 -18.98 35.77 -19.36
C LEU A 446 -20.24 34.95 -18.97
N GLY A 447 -21.03 35.42 -18.00
CA GLY A 447 -22.22 34.71 -17.54
C GLY A 447 -21.93 33.56 -16.58
N LEU A 448 -20.71 33.44 -16.06
CA LEU A 448 -20.33 32.52 -14.98
C LEU A 448 -20.55 33.25 -13.64
N ASP A 449 -21.82 33.45 -13.29
CA ASP A 449 -22.24 34.13 -12.07
C ASP A 449 -22.45 33.19 -10.88
N ASP A 450 -22.50 31.87 -11.12
CA ASP A 450 -22.51 30.87 -10.04
C ASP A 450 -21.20 30.88 -9.26
N THR A 451 -21.32 31.33 -8.01
CA THR A 451 -20.19 31.48 -7.10
C THR A 451 -19.43 30.17 -6.86
N ASN A 452 -20.12 29.02 -6.92
CA ASN A 452 -19.47 27.70 -6.78
C ASN A 452 -18.56 27.39 -7.97
N GLN A 453 -19.02 27.68 -9.19
CA GLN A 453 -18.23 27.47 -10.41
C GLN A 453 -16.99 28.37 -10.42
N VAL A 454 -17.15 29.66 -10.08
CA VAL A 454 -16.04 30.60 -9.98
C VAL A 454 -15.04 30.18 -8.88
N ALA A 455 -15.51 29.69 -7.75
CA ALA A 455 -14.67 29.20 -6.68
C ALA A 455 -13.82 27.98 -7.13
N ILE A 456 -14.40 27.05 -7.85
CA ILE A 456 -13.69 25.88 -8.42
C ILE A 456 -12.62 26.35 -9.41
N ILE A 457 -12.98 27.24 -10.34
CA ILE A 457 -12.06 27.74 -11.37
C ILE A 457 -10.88 28.49 -10.75
N LEU A 458 -11.12 29.33 -9.73
CA LEU A 458 -10.08 30.10 -9.06
C LEU A 458 -9.38 29.36 -7.91
N ASN A 459 -9.80 28.13 -7.64
CA ASN A 459 -9.30 27.32 -6.50
C ASN A 459 -9.43 28.04 -5.15
N TYR A 460 -10.56 28.73 -4.94
CA TYR A 460 -10.92 29.42 -3.72
C TYR A 460 -12.12 28.78 -3.02
N SER A 461 -12.32 29.12 -1.75
CA SER A 461 -13.57 28.78 -1.08
C SER A 461 -14.72 29.65 -1.60
N VAL A 462 -15.91 29.11 -1.59
CA VAL A 462 -17.14 29.85 -1.98
C VAL A 462 -17.28 31.15 -1.17
N ASN A 463 -16.99 31.06 0.14
CA ASN A 463 -17.01 32.23 1.02
C ASN A 463 -15.98 33.31 0.63
N THR A 464 -14.83 32.88 0.12
CA THR A 464 -13.80 33.79 -0.39
C THR A 464 -14.31 34.56 -1.60
N ILE A 465 -14.95 33.92 -2.55
CA ILE A 465 -15.53 34.58 -3.73
C ILE A 465 -16.64 35.56 -3.32
N TYR A 466 -17.52 35.16 -2.39
CA TYR A 466 -18.52 36.07 -1.85
C TYR A 466 -17.90 37.34 -1.22
N THR A 467 -16.81 37.17 -0.51
CA THR A 467 -16.09 38.30 0.11
C THR A 467 -15.53 39.26 -0.95
N TYR A 468 -14.92 38.71 -2.04
CA TYR A 468 -14.42 39.52 -3.14
C TYR A 468 -15.55 40.27 -3.86
N ARG A 469 -16.65 39.58 -4.22
CA ARG A 469 -17.81 40.22 -4.88
C ARG A 469 -18.40 41.34 -4.03
N ASN A 470 -18.63 41.09 -2.74
CA ASN A 470 -19.14 42.15 -1.84
C ASN A 470 -18.20 43.31 -1.70
N LYS A 471 -16.89 43.10 -1.64
CA LYS A 471 -15.89 44.17 -1.60
C LYS A 471 -15.94 45.04 -2.85
N LEU A 472 -15.99 44.40 -4.05
CA LEU A 472 -16.07 45.12 -5.32
C LEU A 472 -17.37 45.90 -5.46
N ARG A 473 -18.49 45.32 -5.10
CA ARG A 473 -19.81 45.93 -5.11
C ARG A 473 -19.87 47.14 -4.17
N ASN A 474 -19.25 47.10 -2.98
CA ASN A 474 -19.17 48.23 -2.07
C ASN A 474 -18.30 49.40 -2.58
N ARG A 475 -17.38 49.12 -3.50
CA ARG A 475 -16.53 50.09 -4.17
C ARG A 475 -17.18 50.73 -5.41
N ALA A 476 -18.31 50.22 -5.87
CA ALA A 476 -18.99 50.74 -7.05
C ALA A 476 -19.71 52.07 -6.77
N TYR A 477 -19.86 52.91 -7.81
CA TYR A 477 -20.69 54.10 -7.77
C TYR A 477 -22.18 53.76 -7.61
N ASP A 478 -22.66 52.77 -8.40
CA ASP A 478 -24.01 52.22 -8.29
C ASP A 478 -23.90 50.76 -7.77
N ARG A 479 -24.17 50.63 -6.48
CA ARG A 479 -24.05 49.33 -5.80
C ARG A 479 -25.09 48.31 -6.26
N ASP A 480 -26.30 48.79 -6.56
CA ASP A 480 -27.43 47.87 -6.83
C ASP A 480 -27.40 47.34 -8.27
N ASN A 481 -26.91 48.14 -9.21
CA ASN A 481 -26.79 47.74 -10.62
C ASN A 481 -25.35 47.33 -11.02
N PHE A 482 -24.40 47.29 -10.08
CA PHE A 482 -22.98 47.02 -10.41
C PHE A 482 -22.78 45.72 -11.20
N GLU A 483 -23.33 44.61 -10.73
CA GLU A 483 -23.18 43.32 -11.41
C GLU A 483 -23.86 43.34 -12.80
N LYS A 484 -25.02 43.97 -12.92
CA LYS A 484 -25.71 44.13 -14.22
C LYS A 484 -24.87 44.96 -15.19
N ASN A 485 -24.32 46.07 -14.72
CA ASN A 485 -23.45 46.93 -15.52
C ASN A 485 -22.18 46.20 -15.96
N ILE A 486 -21.62 45.34 -15.15
CA ILE A 486 -20.49 44.45 -15.52
C ILE A 486 -20.91 43.49 -16.64
N MET A 487 -22.10 42.90 -16.55
CA MET A 487 -22.61 41.99 -17.58
C MET A 487 -22.90 42.68 -18.93
N GLU A 488 -23.16 43.95 -18.90
CA GLU A 488 -23.47 44.77 -20.12
C GLU A 488 -22.22 45.40 -20.76
N ILE A 489 -21.02 45.29 -20.11
CA ILE A 489 -19.76 45.85 -20.67
C ILE A 489 -19.48 45.23 -22.05
N GLY A 490 -19.33 46.05 -23.07
CA GLY A 490 -19.05 45.66 -24.42
C GLY A 490 -20.29 45.16 -25.23
N ASP A 491 -21.50 45.21 -24.66
CA ASP A 491 -22.71 45.10 -25.45
C ASP A 491 -22.89 46.41 -26.25
N ILE A 492 -23.09 46.25 -27.56
CA ILE A 492 -23.35 47.39 -28.44
C ILE A 492 -24.72 47.92 -28.00
N SER A 493 -24.69 49.02 -27.24
CA SER A 493 -25.92 49.78 -26.98
C SER A 493 -26.58 50.20 -28.31
N GLU A 494 -27.87 49.91 -28.41
CA GLU A 494 -28.72 50.23 -29.61
C GLU A 494 -28.58 51.68 -30.06
#